data_db1a32c7f8f73c5ba4bcd083f15eabaa
#
_entry.id   db1a32c7f8f73c5ba4bcd083f15eabaa
#
_cell.length_a   1.000
_cell.length_b   1.000
_cell.length_c   1.000
_cell.angle_alpha   90.00
_cell.angle_beta   90.00
_cell.angle_gamma   90.00
#
_symmetry.space_group_name_H-M   'P 1'
#
loop_
_entity.id
_entity.type
_entity.pdbx_description
1 polymer ?
#
loop_
_entity_poly.entity_id
_entity_poly.type
_entity_poly.pdbx_seq_one_letter_code
_entity_poly.pdbx_strand_id
1 'polypeptide(L)'
;MSIKSKIAALAASPFLFAGAAFAGPYVNVETNSNWTGDDYTSTSTELQLGYEGSNWYVSGGPIVSSPDGGESSTDFIGYVGGNLDLTESVGAYGEISLLTDETADNAYTVKVGAKYTF
;
A
#
# COMPACT_ATOMS: atom_id res chain seq x y z
N MET A 1 -3.55 22.00 3.91
CA MET A 1 -3.28 20.61 3.57
C MET A 1 -2.14 20.09 4.41
N SER A 2 -2.33 18.96 5.02
CA SER A 2 -1.31 18.40 5.91
C SER A 2 -0.40 17.41 5.20
N ILE A 3 0.88 17.73 5.11
CA ILE A 3 1.91 16.81 4.63
C ILE A 3 2.05 15.63 5.59
N LYS A 4 1.77 15.84 6.87
CA LYS A 4 1.88 14.81 7.91
C LYS A 4 0.96 13.62 7.67
N SER A 5 -0.27 13.83 7.25
CA SER A 5 -1.20 12.73 6.99
C SER A 5 -0.81 11.92 5.75
N LYS A 6 -0.22 12.57 4.74
CA LYS A 6 0.30 11.87 3.56
C LYS A 6 1.51 11.01 3.91
N ILE A 7 2.38 11.51 4.76
CA ILE A 7 3.56 10.77 5.21
C ILE A 7 3.13 9.56 6.04
N ALA A 8 2.13 9.71 6.91
CA ALA A 8 1.62 8.62 7.71
C ALA A 8 1.02 7.50 6.84
N ALA A 9 0.27 7.85 5.81
CA ALA A 9 -0.30 6.87 4.89
C ALA A 9 0.79 6.12 4.10
N LEU A 10 1.86 6.79 3.73
CA LEU A 10 2.99 6.16 3.04
C LEU A 10 3.81 5.26 3.95
N ALA A 11 3.89 5.57 5.23
CA ALA A 11 4.69 4.80 6.18
C ALA A 11 4.04 3.47 6.57
N ALA A 12 2.73 3.33 6.44
CA ALA A 12 2.02 2.12 6.86
C ALA A 12 2.27 0.91 5.96
N SER A 13 2.33 1.12 4.64
CA SER A 13 2.37 0.02 3.67
C SER A 13 3.61 -0.87 3.74
N PRO A 14 4.84 -0.37 3.91
CA PRO A 14 6.04 -1.23 3.80
C PRO A 14 6.20 -2.23 4.92
N PHE A 15 5.62 -1.99 6.07
CA PHE A 15 5.84 -2.84 7.25
C PHE A 15 5.10 -4.16 7.20
N LEU A 16 4.13 -4.30 6.33
CA LEU A 16 3.30 -5.49 6.24
C LEU A 16 4.08 -6.71 5.77
N PHE A 17 5.15 -6.50 5.02
CA PHE A 17 5.95 -7.55 4.44
C PHE A 17 7.27 -7.79 5.15
N ALA A 18 7.63 -6.92 6.08
CA ALA A 18 8.93 -6.96 6.73
C ALA A 18 9.16 -8.21 7.59
N GLY A 19 8.10 -8.81 8.08
CA GLY A 19 8.17 -10.02 8.88
C GLY A 19 7.87 -11.32 8.13
N ALA A 20 7.62 -11.23 6.83
CA ALA A 20 7.24 -12.40 6.05
C ALA A 20 8.47 -13.28 5.79
N ALA A 21 8.60 -14.33 6.57
CA ALA A 21 9.70 -15.28 6.43
C ALA A 21 9.35 -16.41 5.45
N PHE A 22 8.11 -16.51 4.99
CA PHE A 22 7.63 -17.63 4.20
C PHE A 22 7.17 -17.16 2.84
N ALA A 23 7.56 -17.90 1.80
CA ALA A 23 6.92 -17.80 0.50
C ALA A 23 5.55 -18.48 0.56
N GLY A 24 4.57 -17.90 -0.07
CA GLY A 24 3.25 -18.51 -0.18
C GLY A 24 2.10 -17.51 -0.13
N PRO A 25 0.88 -18.01 -0.04
CA PRO A 25 -0.30 -17.17 0.02
C PRO A 25 -0.40 -16.41 1.34
N TYR A 26 -0.98 -15.21 1.28
CA TYR A 26 -1.21 -14.40 2.48
C TYR A 26 -2.49 -13.59 2.36
N VAL A 27 -2.99 -13.17 3.51
CA VAL A 27 -4.11 -12.23 3.63
C VAL A 27 -3.62 -11.03 4.42
N ASN A 28 -3.95 -9.85 3.96
CA ASN A 28 -3.62 -8.61 4.65
C ASN A 28 -4.85 -7.73 4.73
N VAL A 29 -5.06 -7.13 5.90
CA VAL A 29 -6.11 -6.12 6.11
C VAL A 29 -5.43 -4.86 6.61
N GLU A 30 -5.73 -3.75 5.97
CA GLU A 30 -5.13 -2.46 6.31
C GLU A 30 -6.20 -1.38 6.35
N THR A 31 -6.13 -0.55 7.36
CA THR A 31 -7.00 0.61 7.50
C THR A 31 -6.15 1.86 7.62
N ASN A 32 -6.46 2.84 6.80
CA ASN A 32 -5.80 4.13 6.79
C ASN A 32 -6.82 5.23 7.06
N SER A 33 -6.53 6.08 8.03
CA SER A 33 -7.35 7.24 8.34
C SER A 33 -6.52 8.50 8.15
N ASN A 34 -7.13 9.51 7.58
CA ASN A 34 -6.46 10.74 7.20
C ASN A 34 -7.10 11.94 7.90
N TRP A 35 -6.25 12.85 8.36
CA TRP A 35 -6.66 14.12 8.94
C TRP A 35 -5.91 15.26 8.28
N THR A 36 -6.54 16.41 8.25
CA THR A 36 -5.89 17.67 7.87
C THR A 36 -6.00 18.60 9.07
N GLY A 37 -4.87 18.83 9.75
CA GLY A 37 -4.90 19.49 11.04
C GLY A 37 -5.66 18.64 12.06
N ASP A 38 -6.70 19.20 12.65
CA ASP A 38 -7.59 18.50 13.58
C ASP A 38 -8.80 17.89 12.87
N ASP A 39 -8.95 18.12 11.58
CA ASP A 39 -10.12 17.69 10.82
C ASP A 39 -9.91 16.31 10.21
N TYR A 40 -10.80 15.39 10.52
CA TYR A 40 -10.87 14.09 9.89
C TYR A 40 -11.33 14.25 8.43
N THR A 41 -10.63 13.62 7.50
CA THR A 41 -10.96 13.72 6.07
C THR A 41 -11.49 12.42 5.48
N SER A 42 -10.88 11.30 5.78
CA SER A 42 -11.32 10.03 5.19
C SER A 42 -10.71 8.84 5.91
N THR A 43 -11.35 7.69 5.75
CA THR A 43 -10.82 6.39 6.15
C THR A 43 -10.96 5.43 4.97
N SER A 44 -9.94 4.66 4.70
CA SER A 44 -10.01 3.57 3.74
C SER A 44 -9.59 2.26 4.42
N THR A 45 -10.28 1.20 4.04
CA THR A 45 -9.94 -0.16 4.51
C THR A 45 -9.80 -1.05 3.29
N GLU A 46 -8.70 -1.76 3.21
CA GLU A 46 -8.46 -2.70 2.12
C GLU A 46 -8.23 -4.11 2.64
N LEU A 47 -8.77 -5.06 1.89
CA LEU A 47 -8.53 -6.48 2.10
C LEU A 47 -7.73 -6.99 0.92
N GLN A 48 -6.56 -7.53 1.17
CA GLN A 48 -5.65 -8.02 0.15
C GLN A 48 -5.47 -9.53 0.27
N LEU A 49 -5.68 -10.21 -0.82
CA LEU A 49 -5.28 -11.59 -0.98
C LEU A 49 -4.06 -11.61 -1.90
N GLY A 50 -3.01 -12.26 -1.48
CA GLY A 50 -1.78 -12.22 -2.23
C GLY A 50 -0.96 -13.50 -2.15
N TYR A 51 0.10 -13.47 -2.91
CA TYR A 51 1.11 -14.52 -2.91
C TYR A 51 2.48 -13.85 -2.93
N GLU A 52 3.39 -14.35 -2.13
CA GLU A 52 4.74 -13.82 -2.07
C GLU A 52 5.79 -14.90 -2.27
N GLY A 53 6.86 -14.53 -2.95
CA GLY A 53 8.05 -15.33 -3.06
C GLY A 53 9.15 -14.81 -2.12
N SER A 54 10.39 -15.18 -2.38
CA SER A 54 11.52 -14.77 -1.54
C SER A 54 11.80 -13.27 -1.63
N ASN A 55 11.55 -12.66 -2.78
CA ASN A 55 11.87 -11.25 -3.03
C ASN A 55 10.85 -10.54 -3.92
N TRP A 56 9.65 -11.09 -4.05
CA TRP A 56 8.56 -10.48 -4.83
C TRP A 56 7.23 -10.81 -4.19
N TYR A 57 6.22 -10.00 -4.53
CA TYR A 57 4.85 -10.25 -4.10
C TYR A 57 3.86 -9.72 -5.13
N VAL A 58 2.67 -10.29 -5.11
CA VAL A 58 1.51 -9.81 -5.85
C VAL A 58 0.29 -9.94 -4.97
N SER A 59 -0.55 -8.95 -4.96
CA SER A 59 -1.78 -8.97 -4.17
C SER A 59 -2.88 -8.16 -4.84
N GLY A 60 -4.10 -8.41 -4.41
CA GLY A 60 -5.25 -7.66 -4.88
C GLY A 60 -6.47 -7.90 -4.01
N GLY A 61 -7.39 -6.96 -4.05
CA GLY A 61 -8.63 -7.07 -3.32
C GLY A 61 -9.41 -5.76 -3.27
N PRO A 62 -10.55 -5.77 -2.59
CA PRO A 62 -11.38 -4.57 -2.47
C PRO A 62 -10.78 -3.55 -1.52
N ILE A 63 -11.04 -2.28 -1.82
CA ILE A 63 -10.77 -1.16 -0.95
C ILE A 63 -12.06 -0.36 -0.78
N VAL A 64 -12.44 -0.13 0.47
CA VAL A 64 -13.60 0.68 0.82
C VAL A 64 -13.10 2.01 1.35
N SER A 65 -13.53 3.08 0.73
CA SER A 65 -13.17 4.45 1.11
C SER A 65 -14.40 5.17 1.66
N SER A 66 -14.23 5.80 2.81
CA SER A 66 -15.29 6.53 3.50
C SER A 66 -14.81 7.94 3.78
N PRO A 67 -15.13 8.90 2.90
CA PRO A 67 -14.80 10.30 3.16
C PRO A 67 -15.70 10.89 4.23
N ASP A 68 -15.19 11.89 4.94
CA ASP A 68 -15.99 12.63 5.92
C ASP A 68 -17.13 13.36 5.23
N GLY A 69 -18.36 13.08 5.65
CA GLY A 69 -19.55 13.70 5.11
C GLY A 69 -19.96 13.22 3.71
N GLY A 70 -19.24 12.25 3.15
CA GLY A 70 -19.54 11.69 1.83
C GLY A 70 -20.01 10.25 1.90
N GLU A 71 -20.36 9.71 0.74
CA GLU A 71 -20.75 8.31 0.62
C GLU A 71 -19.52 7.42 0.51
N SER A 72 -19.60 6.24 1.11
CA SER A 72 -18.56 5.22 0.96
C SER A 72 -18.56 4.67 -0.45
N SER A 73 -17.38 4.39 -0.96
CA SER A 73 -17.19 3.76 -2.26
C SER A 73 -16.30 2.53 -2.13
N THR A 74 -16.52 1.58 -3.04
CA THR A 74 -15.72 0.35 -3.09
C THR A 74 -15.07 0.24 -4.45
N ASP A 75 -13.75 0.12 -4.45
CA ASP A 75 -12.95 -0.11 -5.65
C ASP A 75 -12.10 -1.37 -5.45
N PHE A 76 -11.31 -1.70 -6.45
CA PHE A 76 -10.33 -2.79 -6.33
C PHE A 76 -8.94 -2.21 -6.48
N ILE A 77 -8.02 -2.70 -5.68
CA ILE A 77 -6.62 -2.29 -5.71
C ILE A 77 -5.73 -3.52 -5.82
N GLY A 78 -4.70 -3.42 -6.62
CA GLY A 78 -3.74 -4.49 -6.80
C GLY A 78 -2.32 -3.96 -6.70
N TYR A 79 -1.42 -4.82 -6.25
CA TYR A 79 -0.01 -4.50 -6.07
C TYR A 79 0.87 -5.59 -6.64
N VAL A 80 1.96 -5.18 -7.27
CA VAL A 80 3.07 -6.05 -7.64
C VAL A 80 4.34 -5.37 -7.17
N GLY A 81 5.16 -6.06 -6.42
CA GLY A 81 6.38 -5.47 -5.93
C GLY A 81 7.47 -6.49 -5.64
N GLY A 82 8.61 -5.96 -5.30
CA GLY A 82 9.73 -6.78 -4.96
C GLY A 82 10.92 -5.99 -4.43
N ASN A 83 11.92 -6.72 -4.03
CA ASN A 83 13.16 -6.14 -3.55
C ASN A 83 14.36 -6.94 -4.06
N LEU A 84 15.49 -6.27 -4.10
CA LEU A 84 16.74 -6.85 -4.54
C LEU A 84 17.88 -6.31 -3.69
N ASP A 85 18.64 -7.20 -3.10
CA ASP A 85 19.84 -6.80 -2.36
C ASP A 85 20.99 -6.58 -3.36
N LEU A 86 21.49 -5.34 -3.40
CA LEU A 86 22.58 -4.96 -4.28
C LEU A 86 23.92 -5.23 -3.61
N THR A 87 23.99 -4.98 -2.30
CA THR A 87 25.15 -5.30 -1.44
C THR A 87 24.62 -5.75 -0.09
N GLU A 88 25.52 -6.10 0.82
CA GLU A 88 25.14 -6.44 2.20
C GLU A 88 24.43 -5.27 2.92
N SER A 89 24.70 -4.05 2.50
CA SER A 89 24.18 -2.85 3.15
C SER A 89 23.13 -2.11 2.34
N VAL A 90 23.02 -2.36 1.04
CA VAL A 90 22.13 -1.62 0.15
C VAL A 90 21.14 -2.56 -0.51
N GLY A 91 19.87 -2.27 -0.34
CA GLY A 91 18.79 -2.93 -1.04
C GLY A 91 17.98 -1.96 -1.89
N ALA A 92 17.43 -2.44 -2.97
CA ALA A 92 16.49 -1.70 -3.80
C ALA A 92 15.12 -2.36 -3.72
N TYR A 93 14.06 -1.57 -3.82
CA TYR A 93 12.69 -2.09 -3.84
C TYR A 93 11.83 -1.30 -4.81
N GLY A 94 10.80 -1.94 -5.28
CA GLY A 94 9.84 -1.31 -6.16
C GLY A 94 8.46 -1.91 -6.00
N GLU A 95 7.45 -1.09 -6.27
CA GLU A 95 6.05 -1.51 -6.23
C GLU A 95 5.27 -0.75 -7.28
N ILE A 96 4.40 -1.48 -7.99
CA ILE A 96 3.43 -0.90 -8.91
C ILE A 96 2.06 -1.23 -8.35
N SER A 97 1.20 -0.23 -8.26
CA SER A 97 -0.18 -0.42 -7.83
C SER A 97 -1.15 0.07 -8.88
N LEU A 98 -2.30 -0.57 -8.91
CA LEU A 98 -3.42 -0.22 -9.78
C LEU A 98 -4.67 -0.09 -8.93
N LEU A 99 -5.30 1.07 -8.99
CA LEU A 99 -6.59 1.32 -8.37
C LEU A 99 -7.63 1.45 -9.49
N THR A 100 -8.62 0.58 -9.48
CA THR A 100 -9.72 0.67 -10.44
C THR A 100 -10.83 1.56 -9.89
N ASP A 101 -11.42 2.35 -10.76
CA ASP A 101 -12.56 3.21 -10.41
C ASP A 101 -13.62 3.02 -11.48
N GLU A 102 -14.87 2.75 -11.06
CA GLU A 102 -15.96 2.51 -11.97
C GLU A 102 -16.40 3.77 -12.72
N THR A 103 -16.13 4.94 -12.14
CA THR A 103 -16.63 6.21 -12.67
C THR A 103 -15.55 7.08 -13.27
N ALA A 104 -14.29 6.69 -13.16
CA ALA A 104 -13.14 7.45 -13.63
C ALA A 104 -12.08 6.51 -14.21
N ASP A 105 -11.02 7.10 -14.73
CA ASP A 105 -9.88 6.34 -15.20
C ASP A 105 -9.17 5.63 -14.06
N ASN A 106 -8.62 4.47 -14.34
CA ASN A 106 -7.83 3.74 -13.36
C ASN A 106 -6.59 4.54 -12.97
N ALA A 107 -6.23 4.46 -11.70
CA ALA A 107 -5.04 5.12 -11.18
C ALA A 107 -3.89 4.13 -11.06
N TYR A 108 -2.71 4.55 -11.48
CA TYR A 108 -1.49 3.76 -11.39
C TYR A 108 -0.49 4.49 -10.52
N THR A 109 0.21 3.75 -9.69
CA THR A 109 1.27 4.32 -8.86
C THR A 109 2.51 3.45 -8.97
N VAL A 110 3.65 4.09 -9.16
CA VAL A 110 4.95 3.44 -9.17
C VAL A 110 5.77 3.96 -8.00
N LYS A 111 6.27 3.06 -7.20
CA LYS A 111 7.13 3.38 -6.06
C LYS A 111 8.47 2.68 -6.27
N VAL A 112 9.55 3.42 -6.16
CA VAL A 112 10.90 2.89 -6.24
C VAL A 112 11.72 3.49 -5.11
N GLY A 113 12.50 2.68 -4.46
CA GLY A 113 13.33 3.17 -3.37
C GLY A 113 14.56 2.32 -3.16
N ALA A 114 15.43 2.83 -2.30
CA ALA A 114 16.61 2.12 -1.86
C ALA A 114 16.73 2.24 -0.35
N LYS A 115 17.27 1.20 0.27
CA LYS A 115 17.45 1.14 1.71
C LYS A 115 18.91 0.87 2.00
N TYR A 116 19.48 1.67 2.88
CA TYR A 116 20.82 1.45 3.40
C TYR A 116 20.73 0.98 4.85
N THR A 117 21.40 -0.10 5.16
CA THR A 117 21.43 -0.66 6.51
C THR A 117 22.86 -0.55 7.06
N PHE A 118 22.95 0.08 8.22
CA PHE A 118 24.22 0.30 8.91
C PHE A 118 24.68 -0.94 9.68
#